data_5e59bef959119cdaff3dd6d4c4232714
#
_entry.id   5e59bef959119cdaff3dd6d4c4232714
#
_cell.length_a   1.000
_cell.length_b   1.000
_cell.length_c   1.000
_cell.angle_alpha   90.00
_cell.angle_beta   90.00
_cell.angle_gamma   90.00
#
_symmetry.space_group_name_H-M   'P 1'
#
loop_
_entity.id
_entity.type
_entity.pdbx_description
1 polymer ?
#
loop_
_entity_poly.entity_id
_entity_poly.type
_entity_poly.pdbx_seq_one_letter_code
_entity_poly.pdbx_strand_id
1 'polypeptide(L)'
;MNRYRLLFSIILLLCFSPCLRAGEWQWSVTLDGFVSNETNRNPTAFLWIPADCMQVKAILVGQHNMSEETLFDNPLFREKMQKLGIGFVWITPGIDQQWDVSKGTQRIFEKMMADLADVSGYSELKNVPIVPIGHSAMATYPWNFAAWNAERTLAVISLHGDAPRTNLTGYGRENLEWGRTRNINGIPGLMIEGEYEWWEARVNPALAFRMMYPESCISFLCDAGRGHFDVADETAAYIALFLEKAVCLRLTDEVTKDGKVKLNPINPTKGWLAERWHPNQKKRAKAAFYSQYKGDVHDAFWYFDREMAEATEACLLYTSPS
;
A
#
# COMPACT_ATOMS: atom_id res chain seq x y z
N MET A 1 -16.13 -23.32 -54.18
CA MET A 1 -16.44 -22.03 -53.47
C MET A 1 -16.52 -22.11 -51.94
N ASN A 2 -16.11 -23.20 -51.28
CA ASN A 2 -16.28 -23.38 -49.81
C ASN A 2 -15.00 -23.44 -48.98
N ARG A 3 -13.81 -23.51 -49.56
CA ARG A 3 -12.55 -23.58 -48.78
C ARG A 3 -12.06 -22.23 -48.29
N TYR A 4 -12.34 -21.14 -48.97
CA TYR A 4 -11.91 -19.79 -48.57
C TYR A 4 -12.79 -19.17 -47.47
N ARG A 5 -14.06 -19.56 -47.37
CA ARG A 5 -14.95 -19.11 -46.30
C ARG A 5 -14.58 -19.72 -44.95
N LEU A 6 -14.08 -20.95 -44.93
CA LEU A 6 -13.67 -21.62 -43.70
C LEU A 6 -12.36 -21.02 -43.13
N LEU A 7 -11.39 -20.69 -44.03
CA LEU A 7 -10.15 -20.03 -43.61
C LEU A 7 -10.40 -18.62 -43.04
N PHE A 8 -11.32 -17.85 -43.65
CA PHE A 8 -11.64 -16.52 -43.18
C PHE A 8 -12.36 -16.53 -41.80
N SER A 9 -13.20 -17.53 -41.55
CA SER A 9 -13.85 -17.73 -40.26
C SER A 9 -12.88 -18.13 -39.15
N ILE A 10 -11.87 -18.94 -39.46
CA ILE A 10 -10.83 -19.35 -38.49
C ILE A 10 -9.90 -18.19 -38.18
N ILE A 11 -9.53 -17.36 -39.12
CA ILE A 11 -8.71 -16.15 -38.90
C ILE A 11 -9.48 -15.11 -38.10
N LEU A 12 -10.80 -14.95 -38.31
CA LEU A 12 -11.62 -14.02 -37.52
C LEU A 12 -11.82 -14.49 -36.05
N LEU A 13 -11.89 -15.82 -35.85
CA LEU A 13 -11.96 -16.36 -34.47
C LEU A 13 -10.63 -16.19 -33.69
N LEU A 14 -9.49 -16.23 -34.37
CA LEU A 14 -8.18 -15.99 -33.73
C LEU A 14 -7.93 -14.52 -33.38
N CYS A 15 -8.62 -13.58 -34.07
CA CYS A 15 -8.54 -12.15 -33.75
C CYS A 15 -9.42 -11.72 -32.56
N PHE A 16 -10.34 -12.57 -32.09
CA PHE A 16 -11.22 -12.31 -30.95
C PHE A 16 -10.96 -13.24 -29.75
N SER A 17 -9.77 -13.81 -29.63
CA SER A 17 -9.37 -14.35 -28.34
C SER A 17 -9.34 -13.17 -27.38
N PRO A 18 -10.25 -13.07 -26.39
CA PRO A 18 -10.03 -12.13 -25.31
C PRO A 18 -8.67 -12.53 -24.74
N CYS A 19 -7.71 -11.62 -24.82
CA CYS A 19 -6.49 -11.76 -24.07
C CYS A 19 -6.92 -11.81 -22.61
N LEU A 20 -7.15 -13.01 -22.09
CA LEU A 20 -7.17 -13.26 -20.66
C LEU A 20 -5.78 -12.88 -20.17
N ARG A 21 -5.62 -11.59 -19.84
CA ARG A 21 -4.46 -11.11 -19.11
C ARG A 21 -4.63 -11.62 -17.69
N ALA A 22 -4.30 -12.89 -17.47
CA ALA A 22 -3.89 -13.32 -16.14
C ALA A 22 -2.78 -12.34 -15.71
N GLY A 23 -2.76 -11.95 -14.47
CA GLY A 23 -1.75 -11.04 -13.94
C GLY A 23 -0.36 -11.66 -14.08
N GLU A 24 0.25 -11.50 -15.26
CA GLU A 24 1.56 -12.09 -15.52
C GLU A 24 2.62 -11.33 -14.76
N TRP A 25 3.21 -11.99 -13.78
CA TRP A 25 4.47 -11.58 -13.19
C TRP A 25 5.57 -11.81 -14.22
N GLN A 26 6.28 -10.73 -14.58
CA GLN A 26 7.21 -10.78 -15.73
C GLN A 26 8.59 -11.31 -15.34
N TRP A 27 9.02 -11.06 -14.11
CA TRP A 27 10.31 -11.50 -13.59
C TRP A 27 10.18 -12.05 -12.19
N SER A 28 11.13 -12.89 -11.79
CA SER A 28 11.22 -13.39 -10.44
C SER A 28 12.67 -13.67 -10.05
N VAL A 29 12.95 -13.54 -8.74
CA VAL A 29 14.23 -13.89 -8.15
C VAL A 29 14.01 -14.68 -6.87
N THR A 30 14.85 -15.70 -6.63
CA THR A 30 14.87 -16.43 -5.36
C THR A 30 15.75 -15.69 -4.35
N LEU A 31 15.28 -15.55 -3.12
CA LEU A 31 15.99 -14.84 -2.05
C LEU A 31 16.94 -15.81 -1.36
N ASP A 32 18.13 -15.98 -1.95
CA ASP A 32 19.16 -16.85 -1.38
C ASP A 32 19.65 -16.32 -0.03
N GLY A 33 19.94 -17.23 0.89
CA GLY A 33 20.46 -16.91 2.22
C GLY A 33 19.37 -16.60 3.27
N PHE A 34 18.10 -16.75 2.91
CA PHE A 34 16.97 -16.73 3.84
C PHE A 34 16.08 -17.96 3.61
N VAL A 35 15.72 -18.65 4.67
CA VAL A 35 14.80 -19.78 4.64
C VAL A 35 13.58 -19.45 5.49
N SER A 36 12.40 -19.48 4.89
CA SER A 36 11.16 -19.24 5.60
C SER A 36 10.87 -20.38 6.59
N ASN A 37 10.53 -20.02 7.82
CA ASN A 37 10.12 -20.96 8.83
C ASN A 37 8.75 -21.64 8.52
N GLU A 38 7.96 -21.06 7.63
CA GLU A 38 6.65 -21.60 7.26
C GLU A 38 6.76 -22.75 6.27
N THR A 39 7.69 -22.63 5.32
CA THR A 39 7.76 -23.58 4.19
C THR A 39 9.07 -24.35 4.12
N ASN A 40 10.07 -24.00 4.93
CA ASN A 40 11.45 -24.51 4.82
C ASN A 40 12.06 -24.30 3.42
N ARG A 41 11.64 -23.24 2.71
CA ARG A 41 12.13 -22.85 1.39
C ARG A 41 12.58 -21.40 1.37
N ASN A 42 13.41 -21.07 0.40
CA ASN A 42 13.76 -19.68 0.13
C ASN A 42 12.54 -18.97 -0.46
N PRO A 43 12.22 -17.74 -0.03
CA PRO A 43 11.19 -16.93 -0.67
C PRO A 43 11.55 -16.62 -2.13
N THR A 44 10.50 -16.40 -2.92
CA THR A 44 10.63 -15.87 -4.28
C THR A 44 9.95 -14.52 -4.32
N ALA A 45 10.63 -13.53 -4.87
CA ALA A 45 10.06 -12.22 -5.18
C ALA A 45 9.66 -12.19 -6.66
N PHE A 46 8.42 -11.81 -6.93
CA PHE A 46 7.85 -11.65 -8.24
C PHE A 46 7.70 -10.17 -8.55
N LEU A 47 8.11 -9.75 -9.75
CA LEU A 47 8.06 -8.37 -10.22
C LEU A 47 7.06 -8.23 -11.37
N TRP A 48 6.18 -7.24 -11.25
CA TRP A 48 5.36 -6.73 -12.32
C TRP A 48 5.69 -5.26 -12.58
N ILE A 49 5.90 -4.91 -13.83
CA ILE A 49 6.08 -3.52 -14.29
C ILE A 49 5.01 -3.23 -15.34
N PRO A 50 4.36 -2.05 -15.31
CA PRO A 50 3.36 -1.68 -16.31
C PRO A 50 3.90 -1.81 -17.73
N ALA A 51 3.04 -2.25 -18.66
CA ALA A 51 3.37 -2.27 -20.08
C ALA A 51 3.75 -0.84 -20.54
N ASP A 52 4.73 -0.74 -21.43
CA ASP A 52 5.24 0.53 -21.98
C ASP A 52 5.84 1.49 -20.90
N CYS A 53 6.13 1.00 -19.71
CA CYS A 53 6.78 1.78 -18.67
C CYS A 53 8.27 1.98 -19.02
N MET A 54 8.64 3.20 -19.40
CA MET A 54 10.04 3.53 -19.74
C MET A 54 10.92 3.71 -18.50
N GLN A 55 10.32 4.09 -17.37
CA GLN A 55 10.98 4.30 -16.09
C GLN A 55 9.99 4.07 -14.96
N VAL A 56 10.36 3.19 -14.04
CA VAL A 56 9.56 2.92 -12.83
C VAL A 56 9.72 4.06 -11.84
N LYS A 57 8.59 4.65 -11.41
CA LYS A 57 8.57 5.80 -10.49
C LYS A 57 8.50 5.39 -9.03
N ALA A 58 7.86 4.27 -8.73
CA ALA A 58 7.78 3.67 -7.41
C ALA A 58 7.43 2.18 -7.51
N ILE A 59 7.64 1.44 -6.44
CA ILE A 59 7.26 0.03 -6.33
C ILE A 59 6.40 -0.17 -5.09
N LEU A 60 5.22 -0.79 -5.27
CA LEU A 60 4.50 -1.41 -4.17
C LEU A 60 5.18 -2.73 -3.81
N VAL A 61 5.50 -2.92 -2.53
CA VAL A 61 6.10 -4.16 -2.04
C VAL A 61 5.16 -4.80 -1.03
N GLY A 62 4.60 -5.95 -1.40
CA GLY A 62 3.78 -6.80 -0.54
C GLY A 62 4.51 -8.09 -0.18
N GLN A 63 4.30 -8.55 1.05
CA GLN A 63 4.74 -9.87 1.50
C GLN A 63 3.51 -10.78 1.58
N HIS A 64 3.71 -12.07 1.28
CA HIS A 64 2.61 -13.03 1.22
C HIS A 64 1.72 -13.00 2.46
N ASN A 65 0.49 -12.63 2.22
CA ASN A 65 -0.69 -12.89 3.00
C ASN A 65 -1.87 -12.95 2.01
N MET A 66 -3.11 -12.77 2.42
CA MET A 66 -4.26 -13.13 1.59
C MET A 66 -4.76 -12.00 0.68
N SER A 67 -4.63 -10.73 1.09
CA SER A 67 -5.26 -9.62 0.36
C SER A 67 -4.30 -8.88 -0.59
N GLU A 68 -3.01 -8.96 -0.39
CA GLU A 68 -2.02 -8.27 -1.24
C GLU A 68 -2.05 -8.81 -2.68
N GLU A 69 -2.11 -10.16 -2.83
CA GLU A 69 -2.18 -10.80 -4.14
C GLU A 69 -3.46 -10.41 -4.88
N THR A 70 -4.60 -10.47 -4.17
CA THR A 70 -5.91 -10.07 -4.73
C THR A 70 -5.89 -8.62 -5.23
N LEU A 71 -5.30 -7.71 -4.47
CA LEU A 71 -5.16 -6.31 -4.89
C LEU A 71 -4.23 -6.18 -6.11
N PHE A 72 -3.09 -6.87 -6.10
CA PHE A 72 -2.12 -6.81 -7.19
C PHE A 72 -2.64 -7.43 -8.49
N ASP A 73 -3.56 -8.38 -8.41
CA ASP A 73 -4.21 -8.98 -9.57
C ASP A 73 -5.46 -8.22 -10.04
N ASN A 74 -5.92 -7.22 -9.28
CA ASN A 74 -7.08 -6.43 -9.65
C ASN A 74 -6.80 -5.59 -10.92
N PRO A 75 -7.57 -5.77 -12.02
CA PRO A 75 -7.30 -5.11 -13.30
C PRO A 75 -7.42 -3.59 -13.23
N LEU A 76 -8.41 -3.09 -12.46
CA LEU A 76 -8.62 -1.64 -12.30
C LEU A 76 -7.46 -1.02 -11.52
N PHE A 77 -6.96 -1.71 -10.51
CA PHE A 77 -5.79 -1.26 -9.76
C PHE A 77 -4.54 -1.23 -10.64
N ARG A 78 -4.28 -2.30 -11.43
CA ARG A 78 -3.16 -2.33 -12.38
C ARG A 78 -3.24 -1.20 -13.40
N GLU A 79 -4.42 -0.91 -13.95
CA GLU A 79 -4.61 0.21 -14.89
C GLU A 79 -4.24 1.56 -14.25
N LYS A 80 -4.64 1.78 -13.00
CA LYS A 80 -4.30 3.01 -12.26
C LYS A 80 -2.80 3.09 -11.98
N MET A 81 -2.18 1.99 -11.55
CA MET A 81 -0.74 1.95 -11.29
C MET A 81 0.09 2.13 -12.56
N GLN A 82 -0.39 1.62 -13.70
CA GLN A 82 0.21 1.88 -15.02
C GLN A 82 0.27 3.38 -15.33
N LYS A 83 -0.82 4.12 -15.10
CA LYS A 83 -0.85 5.59 -15.31
C LYS A 83 0.12 6.33 -14.40
N LEU A 84 0.39 5.82 -13.21
CA LEU A 84 1.32 6.39 -12.25
C LEU A 84 2.78 5.95 -12.46
N GLY A 85 3.04 4.95 -13.30
CA GLY A 85 4.36 4.35 -13.47
C GLY A 85 4.82 3.56 -12.24
N ILE A 86 3.88 2.95 -11.52
CA ILE A 86 4.14 2.17 -10.30
C ILE A 86 4.09 0.68 -10.64
N GLY A 87 5.17 -0.04 -10.30
CA GLY A 87 5.23 -1.50 -10.39
C GLY A 87 4.94 -2.18 -9.06
N PHE A 88 4.88 -3.52 -9.08
CA PHE A 88 4.65 -4.34 -7.90
C PHE A 88 5.76 -5.34 -7.68
N VAL A 89 6.10 -5.56 -6.42
CA VAL A 89 6.86 -6.72 -5.96
C VAL A 89 6.02 -7.49 -4.94
N TRP A 90 5.83 -8.77 -5.19
CA TRP A 90 5.16 -9.69 -4.28
C TRP A 90 6.11 -10.79 -3.85
N ILE A 91 6.26 -10.99 -2.54
CA ILE A 91 7.24 -11.89 -1.94
C ILE A 91 6.51 -13.05 -1.27
N THR A 92 6.75 -14.28 -1.73
CA THR A 92 6.12 -15.47 -1.15
C THR A 92 7.14 -16.61 -0.94
N PRO A 93 7.14 -17.25 0.25
CA PRO A 93 6.59 -16.78 1.50
C PRO A 93 7.20 -15.45 1.94
N GLY A 94 6.57 -14.76 2.92
CA GLY A 94 7.09 -13.47 3.42
C GLY A 94 8.49 -13.59 4.06
N ILE A 95 9.22 -12.48 4.06
CA ILE A 95 10.55 -12.39 4.68
C ILE A 95 10.41 -12.16 6.18
N ASP A 96 9.62 -11.14 6.57
CA ASP A 96 9.50 -10.73 7.96
C ASP A 96 8.23 -9.89 8.19
N GLN A 97 7.40 -10.32 9.12
CA GLN A 97 6.16 -9.63 9.50
C GLN A 97 6.41 -8.29 10.21
N GLN A 98 7.59 -8.09 10.79
CA GLN A 98 7.91 -6.90 11.58
C GLN A 98 8.95 -5.99 10.95
N TRP A 99 9.64 -6.43 9.91
CA TRP A 99 10.80 -5.71 9.37
C TRP A 99 11.95 -5.58 10.37
N ASP A 100 12.36 -6.69 10.99
CA ASP A 100 13.42 -6.69 11.99
C ASP A 100 14.81 -6.65 11.32
N VAL A 101 15.39 -5.47 11.25
CA VAL A 101 16.73 -5.27 10.64
C VAL A 101 17.83 -6.01 11.37
N SER A 102 17.66 -6.38 12.65
CA SER A 102 18.63 -7.17 13.40
C SER A 102 18.74 -8.59 12.86
N LYS A 103 17.70 -9.09 12.20
CA LYS A 103 17.66 -10.38 11.50
C LYS A 103 18.18 -10.32 10.06
N GLY A 104 18.61 -9.15 9.62
CA GLY A 104 19.16 -8.95 8.28
C GLY A 104 18.11 -8.71 7.20
N THR A 105 16.85 -8.45 7.56
CA THR A 105 15.74 -8.20 6.63
C THR A 105 16.06 -7.08 5.64
N GLN A 106 16.66 -5.98 6.09
CA GLN A 106 17.07 -4.87 5.23
C GLN A 106 18.05 -5.33 4.15
N ARG A 107 19.05 -6.12 4.51
CA ARG A 107 20.06 -6.61 3.55
C ARG A 107 19.45 -7.56 2.52
N ILE A 108 18.50 -8.41 2.94
CA ILE A 108 17.77 -9.32 2.04
C ILE A 108 16.96 -8.49 1.04
N PHE A 109 16.26 -7.47 1.51
CA PHE A 109 15.48 -6.57 0.67
C PHE A 109 16.33 -5.81 -0.35
N GLU A 110 17.47 -5.22 0.08
CA GLU A 110 18.35 -4.48 -0.82
C GLU A 110 18.92 -5.40 -1.91
N LYS A 111 19.32 -6.63 -1.54
CA LYS A 111 19.76 -7.62 -2.50
C LYS A 111 18.64 -8.01 -3.48
N MET A 112 17.43 -8.26 -2.98
CA MET A 112 16.26 -8.57 -3.81
C MET A 112 16.02 -7.49 -4.87
N MET A 113 16.01 -6.21 -4.46
CA MET A 113 15.79 -5.10 -5.38
C MET A 113 16.92 -4.97 -6.40
N ALA A 114 18.16 -5.27 -6.01
CA ALA A 114 19.29 -5.30 -6.93
C ALA A 114 19.17 -6.46 -7.94
N ASP A 115 18.84 -7.67 -7.48
CA ASP A 115 18.66 -8.84 -8.34
C ASP A 115 17.48 -8.62 -9.32
N LEU A 116 16.36 -8.05 -8.86
CA LEU A 116 15.22 -7.69 -9.71
C LEU A 116 15.60 -6.63 -10.76
N ALA A 117 16.41 -5.64 -10.39
CA ALA A 117 16.93 -4.67 -11.34
C ALA A 117 17.76 -5.33 -12.44
N ASP A 118 18.63 -6.26 -12.04
CA ASP A 118 19.54 -6.95 -12.97
C ASP A 118 18.78 -7.90 -13.93
N VAL A 119 17.75 -8.64 -13.47
CA VAL A 119 17.00 -9.55 -14.34
C VAL A 119 15.98 -8.84 -15.21
N SER A 120 15.46 -7.68 -14.79
CA SER A 120 14.46 -6.92 -15.53
C SER A 120 15.05 -5.87 -16.47
N GLY A 121 16.28 -5.41 -16.19
CA GLY A 121 16.92 -4.30 -16.89
C GLY A 121 16.50 -2.90 -16.40
N TYR A 122 15.59 -2.80 -15.43
CA TYR A 122 15.18 -1.54 -14.80
C TYR A 122 16.12 -1.18 -13.65
N SER A 123 17.26 -0.58 -13.99
CA SER A 123 18.34 -0.29 -13.03
C SER A 123 17.92 0.61 -11.86
N GLU A 124 16.92 1.45 -12.04
CA GLU A 124 16.36 2.33 -11.01
C GLU A 124 15.72 1.57 -9.85
N LEU A 125 15.34 0.30 -10.02
CA LEU A 125 14.77 -0.51 -8.93
C LEU A 125 15.66 -0.56 -7.69
N LYS A 126 16.97 -0.42 -7.87
CA LYS A 126 17.94 -0.37 -6.75
C LYS A 126 17.65 0.79 -5.79
N ASN A 127 17.10 1.90 -6.31
CA ASN A 127 16.95 3.16 -5.55
C ASN A 127 15.53 3.76 -5.64
N VAL A 128 14.60 3.12 -6.35
CA VAL A 128 13.24 3.60 -6.55
C VAL A 128 12.51 3.77 -5.21
N PRO A 129 11.62 4.78 -5.09
CA PRO A 129 10.74 4.91 -3.95
C PRO A 129 9.86 3.67 -3.73
N ILE A 130 9.62 3.33 -2.48
CA ILE A 130 8.88 2.14 -2.07
C ILE A 130 7.58 2.54 -1.38
N VAL A 131 6.52 1.80 -1.68
CA VAL A 131 5.28 1.77 -0.90
C VAL A 131 5.17 0.38 -0.28
N PRO A 132 5.55 0.20 0.98
CA PRO A 132 5.29 -1.05 1.68
C PRO A 132 3.79 -1.20 1.92
N ILE A 133 3.25 -2.37 1.62
CA ILE A 133 1.85 -2.74 1.82
C ILE A 133 1.79 -4.10 2.51
N GLY A 134 0.92 -4.22 3.50
CA GLY A 134 0.72 -5.48 4.21
C GLY A 134 -0.68 -5.63 4.75
N HIS A 135 -1.18 -6.85 4.68
CA HIS A 135 -2.48 -7.27 5.18
C HIS A 135 -2.34 -8.08 6.46
N SER A 136 -3.21 -7.83 7.44
CA SER A 136 -3.33 -8.66 8.66
C SER A 136 -1.98 -8.90 9.35
N ALA A 137 -1.50 -10.12 9.43
CA ALA A 137 -0.21 -10.48 10.03
C ALA A 137 0.99 -9.73 9.39
N MET A 138 0.88 -9.28 8.15
CA MET A 138 1.91 -8.49 7.47
C MET A 138 1.69 -6.97 7.61
N ALA A 139 0.64 -6.50 8.29
CA ALA A 139 0.31 -5.08 8.35
C ALA A 139 1.21 -4.25 9.28
N THR A 140 2.02 -4.89 10.11
CA THR A 140 3.01 -4.21 10.98
C THR A 140 4.26 -3.81 10.20
N TYR A 141 4.74 -4.66 9.27
CA TYR A 141 5.98 -4.40 8.57
C TYR A 141 5.99 -3.08 7.78
N PRO A 142 4.90 -2.61 7.14
CA PRO A 142 4.94 -1.37 6.39
C PRO A 142 5.32 -0.14 7.22
N TRP A 143 4.85 -0.05 8.45
CA TRP A 143 5.19 1.02 9.36
C TRP A 143 6.66 0.97 9.80
N ASN A 144 7.15 -0.22 10.13
CA ASN A 144 8.55 -0.41 10.49
C ASN A 144 9.47 -0.19 9.29
N PHE A 145 9.12 -0.67 8.09
CA PHE A 145 9.86 -0.35 6.88
C PHE A 145 10.03 1.17 6.74
N ALA A 146 8.93 1.93 6.84
CA ALA A 146 8.96 3.38 6.72
C ALA A 146 9.85 4.05 7.78
N ALA A 147 9.81 3.57 9.02
CA ALA A 147 10.64 4.12 10.10
C ALA A 147 12.15 3.89 9.88
N TRP A 148 12.55 2.80 9.22
CA TRP A 148 13.93 2.50 8.89
C TRP A 148 14.38 3.03 7.53
N ASN A 149 13.43 3.27 6.60
CA ASN A 149 13.69 3.71 5.23
C ASN A 149 12.89 4.98 4.87
N ALA A 150 12.84 5.95 5.78
CA ALA A 150 12.00 7.15 5.62
C ALA A 150 12.29 7.92 4.32
N GLU A 151 13.57 8.01 3.93
CA GLU A 151 14.01 8.68 2.70
C GLU A 151 13.57 7.96 1.41
N ARG A 152 13.26 6.68 1.49
CA ARG A 152 12.85 5.83 0.36
C ARG A 152 11.37 5.52 0.37
N THR A 153 10.64 5.84 1.43
CA THR A 153 9.22 5.49 1.56
C THR A 153 8.33 6.57 0.97
N LEU A 154 7.64 6.25 -0.13
CA LEU A 154 6.67 7.15 -0.77
C LEU A 154 5.39 7.29 0.06
N ALA A 155 4.83 6.17 0.49
CA ALA A 155 3.63 6.06 1.30
C ALA A 155 3.63 4.72 2.04
N VAL A 156 2.71 4.52 2.98
CA VAL A 156 2.51 3.27 3.73
C VAL A 156 1.06 2.81 3.59
N ILE A 157 0.83 1.50 3.41
CA ILE A 157 -0.52 0.92 3.37
C ILE A 157 -0.60 -0.25 4.33
N SER A 158 -1.52 -0.17 5.30
CA SER A 158 -1.84 -1.21 6.27
C SER A 158 -3.29 -1.65 6.07
N LEU A 159 -3.46 -2.87 5.53
CA LEU A 159 -4.77 -3.44 5.24
C LEU A 159 -5.21 -4.34 6.39
N HIS A 160 -6.38 -4.07 6.97
CA HIS A 160 -6.98 -4.88 8.04
C HIS A 160 -6.00 -5.19 9.16
N GLY A 161 -5.23 -4.17 9.58
CA GLY A 161 -4.08 -4.37 10.44
C GLY A 161 -3.75 -3.23 11.39
N ASP A 162 -2.50 -3.21 11.80
CA ASP A 162 -2.06 -2.46 12.95
C ASP A 162 -1.78 -0.99 12.66
N ALA A 163 -1.93 -0.18 13.70
CA ALA A 163 -1.41 1.18 13.76
C ALA A 163 0.12 1.19 13.88
N PRO A 164 0.78 2.34 13.57
CA PRO A 164 2.20 2.49 13.80
C PRO A 164 2.59 2.15 15.24
N ARG A 165 3.70 1.46 15.42
CA ARG A 165 4.25 1.03 16.73
C ARG A 165 3.36 0.08 17.53
N THR A 166 2.42 -0.59 16.86
CA THR A 166 1.64 -1.68 17.46
C THR A 166 1.84 -2.98 16.67
N ASN A 167 1.53 -4.10 17.27
CA ASN A 167 1.63 -5.43 16.64
C ASN A 167 0.59 -6.38 17.22
N LEU A 168 -0.68 -6.04 17.05
CA LEU A 168 -1.80 -6.87 17.53
C LEU A 168 -2.07 -8.03 16.57
N THR A 169 -1.91 -7.80 15.26
CA THR A 169 -2.12 -8.80 14.22
C THR A 169 -0.95 -9.79 14.08
N GLY A 170 0.21 -9.45 14.62
CA GLY A 170 1.40 -10.31 14.61
C GLY A 170 1.43 -11.38 15.70
N TYR A 171 0.28 -11.91 16.08
CA TYR A 171 0.14 -13.00 17.05
C TYR A 171 0.73 -12.69 18.44
N GLY A 172 0.53 -11.45 18.91
CA GLY A 172 0.94 -11.03 20.25
C GLY A 172 2.44 -10.81 20.43
N ARG A 173 3.22 -10.73 19.37
CA ARG A 173 4.63 -10.34 19.43
C ARG A 173 4.73 -8.85 19.73
N GLU A 174 5.70 -8.46 20.55
CA GLU A 174 6.01 -7.05 20.73
C GLU A 174 6.48 -6.43 19.41
N ASN A 175 6.06 -5.19 19.15
CA ASN A 175 6.57 -4.45 18.00
C ASN A 175 8.00 -3.99 18.25
N LEU A 176 8.70 -3.70 17.15
CA LEU A 176 10.06 -3.17 17.22
C LEU A 176 10.10 -1.77 17.84
N GLU A 177 11.06 -1.54 18.69
CA GLU A 177 11.33 -0.22 19.23
C GLU A 177 12.01 0.66 18.17
N TRP A 178 11.37 1.77 17.82
CA TRP A 178 11.92 2.73 16.85
C TRP A 178 13.06 3.58 17.42
N GLY A 179 13.20 3.61 18.75
CA GLY A 179 14.14 4.49 19.41
C GLY A 179 13.72 5.97 19.30
N ARG A 180 14.70 6.87 19.43
CA ARG A 180 14.43 8.33 19.46
C ARG A 180 14.56 9.02 18.11
N THR A 181 15.23 8.41 17.14
CA THR A 181 15.60 9.05 15.87
C THR A 181 14.72 8.63 14.70
N ARG A 182 14.07 7.47 14.79
CA ARG A 182 13.20 6.96 13.71
C ARG A 182 11.79 7.49 13.87
N ASN A 183 11.25 7.95 12.78
CA ASN A 183 9.88 8.46 12.71
C ASN A 183 9.34 8.28 11.27
N ILE A 184 8.07 8.57 11.10
CA ILE A 184 7.37 8.60 9.80
C ILE A 184 6.80 9.99 9.51
N ASN A 185 7.45 11.03 10.00
CA ASN A 185 7.03 12.42 9.83
C ASN A 185 6.93 12.77 8.35
N GLY A 186 5.81 13.35 7.94
CA GLY A 186 5.55 13.72 6.55
C GLY A 186 5.43 12.55 5.57
N ILE A 187 5.40 11.30 6.03
CA ILE A 187 5.11 10.13 5.22
C ILE A 187 3.61 9.81 5.35
N PRO A 188 2.83 9.84 4.25
CA PRO A 188 1.42 9.49 4.32
C PRO A 188 1.25 7.99 4.54
N GLY A 189 0.38 7.64 5.47
CA GLY A 189 0.00 6.27 5.77
C GLY A 189 -1.50 6.07 5.67
N LEU A 190 -1.94 4.98 5.07
CA LEU A 190 -3.32 4.59 4.95
C LEU A 190 -3.56 3.32 5.76
N MET A 191 -4.49 3.39 6.70
CA MET A 191 -5.07 2.23 7.36
C MET A 191 -6.45 1.93 6.79
N ILE A 192 -6.76 0.66 6.56
CA ILE A 192 -8.08 0.21 6.12
C ILE A 192 -8.56 -0.88 7.08
N GLU A 193 -9.78 -0.80 7.53
CA GLU A 193 -10.47 -1.85 8.26
C GLU A 193 -11.86 -2.10 7.68
N GLY A 194 -12.27 -3.37 7.58
CA GLY A 194 -13.61 -3.73 7.17
C GLY A 194 -14.64 -3.40 8.25
N GLU A 195 -15.85 -2.99 7.83
CA GLU A 195 -16.95 -2.71 8.75
C GLU A 195 -17.31 -3.92 9.62
N TYR A 196 -17.29 -5.13 9.05
CA TYR A 196 -17.68 -6.37 9.74
C TYR A 196 -16.58 -6.94 10.65
N GLU A 197 -15.37 -6.39 10.58
CA GLU A 197 -14.28 -6.74 11.47
C GLU A 197 -13.87 -5.61 12.41
N TRP A 198 -14.68 -4.58 12.54
CA TRP A 198 -14.34 -3.38 13.29
C TRP A 198 -13.67 -3.68 14.64
N TRP A 199 -12.49 -3.12 14.84
CA TRP A 199 -11.73 -3.34 16.05
C TRP A 199 -11.08 -2.05 16.58
N GLU A 200 -11.66 -1.50 17.64
CA GLU A 200 -11.19 -0.30 18.32
C GLU A 200 -9.72 -0.38 18.76
N ALA A 201 -9.23 -1.57 19.11
CA ALA A 201 -7.84 -1.79 19.52
C ALA A 201 -6.82 -1.49 18.41
N ARG A 202 -7.23 -1.46 17.12
CA ARG A 202 -6.38 -1.04 16.00
C ARG A 202 -6.50 0.46 15.73
N VAL A 203 -7.70 0.99 15.83
CA VAL A 203 -8.01 2.39 15.46
C VAL A 203 -7.55 3.38 16.52
N ASN A 204 -7.83 3.11 17.80
CA ASN A 204 -7.45 4.00 18.89
C ASN A 204 -5.93 4.26 18.99
N PRO A 205 -5.03 3.27 18.85
CA PRO A 205 -3.61 3.54 18.79
C PRO A 205 -3.17 4.44 17.65
N ALA A 206 -3.84 4.38 16.48
CA ALA A 206 -3.54 5.28 15.36
C ALA A 206 -3.89 6.74 15.70
N LEU A 207 -5.03 6.98 16.34
CA LEU A 207 -5.41 8.29 16.81
C LEU A 207 -4.43 8.80 17.88
N ALA A 208 -4.08 7.95 18.86
CA ALA A 208 -3.08 8.27 19.87
C ALA A 208 -1.71 8.59 19.26
N PHE A 209 -1.29 7.82 18.23
CA PHE A 209 -0.04 8.08 17.51
C PHE A 209 -0.06 9.46 16.85
N ARG A 210 -1.15 9.84 16.18
CA ARG A 210 -1.29 11.17 15.56
C ARG A 210 -1.18 12.29 16.58
N MET A 211 -1.71 12.10 17.79
CA MET A 211 -1.63 13.10 18.87
C MET A 211 -0.22 13.22 19.44
N MET A 212 0.48 12.09 19.60
CA MET A 212 1.86 12.08 20.10
C MET A 212 2.87 12.58 19.05
N TYR A 213 2.57 12.38 17.75
CA TYR A 213 3.44 12.72 16.62
C TYR A 213 2.67 13.58 15.62
N PRO A 214 2.50 14.89 15.88
CA PRO A 214 1.62 15.77 15.10
C PRO A 214 2.07 15.98 13.64
N GLU A 215 3.29 15.60 13.30
CA GLU A 215 3.79 15.58 11.90
C GLU A 215 3.43 14.29 11.15
N SER A 216 2.73 13.36 11.77
CA SER A 216 2.24 12.15 11.11
C SER A 216 1.00 12.43 10.25
N CYS A 217 0.94 11.76 9.09
CA CYS A 217 -0.10 11.93 8.09
C CYS A 217 -0.86 10.60 7.92
N ILE A 218 -1.67 10.20 8.91
CA ILE A 218 -2.38 8.92 8.89
C ILE A 218 -3.83 9.14 8.45
N SER A 219 -4.20 8.51 7.31
CA SER A 219 -5.55 8.38 6.79
C SER A 219 -6.16 7.05 7.23
N PHE A 220 -7.46 7.02 7.32
CA PHE A 220 -8.20 5.81 7.68
C PHE A 220 -9.42 5.63 6.78
N LEU A 221 -9.66 4.41 6.32
CA LEU A 221 -10.87 3.99 5.64
C LEU A 221 -11.53 2.87 6.42
N CYS A 222 -12.79 3.06 6.83
CA CYS A 222 -13.67 1.94 7.14
C CYS A 222 -14.25 1.44 5.82
N ASP A 223 -13.88 0.22 5.41
CA ASP A 223 -14.35 -0.38 4.16
C ASP A 223 -15.72 -0.99 4.38
N ALA A 224 -16.71 -0.28 3.89
CA ALA A 224 -18.11 -0.50 4.17
C ALA A 224 -18.64 -1.81 3.59
N GLY A 225 -19.37 -2.59 4.40
CA GLY A 225 -19.92 -3.89 4.01
C GLY A 225 -18.89 -4.98 3.76
N ARG A 226 -17.64 -4.78 4.22
CA ARG A 226 -16.51 -5.70 4.00
C ARG A 226 -16.02 -6.31 5.31
N GLY A 227 -15.40 -7.47 5.20
CA GLY A 227 -14.73 -8.19 6.27
C GLY A 227 -13.23 -8.23 6.07
N HIS A 228 -12.57 -9.06 6.87
CA HIS A 228 -11.11 -9.13 6.98
C HIS A 228 -10.36 -9.51 5.68
N PHE A 229 -10.99 -10.25 4.80
CA PHE A 229 -10.33 -10.81 3.61
C PHE A 229 -10.86 -10.22 2.29
N ASP A 230 -11.72 -9.21 2.40
CA ASP A 230 -12.34 -8.61 1.23
C ASP A 230 -11.45 -7.52 0.63
N VAL A 231 -11.25 -7.58 -0.69
CA VAL A 231 -10.67 -6.50 -1.48
C VAL A 231 -11.59 -6.24 -2.66
N ALA A 232 -12.40 -5.20 -2.55
CA ALA A 232 -13.33 -4.81 -3.61
C ALA A 232 -12.70 -3.82 -4.59
N ASP A 233 -13.36 -3.60 -5.73
CA ASP A 233 -12.94 -2.59 -6.70
C ASP A 233 -12.96 -1.18 -6.10
N GLU A 234 -13.90 -0.88 -5.20
CA GLU A 234 -13.99 0.38 -4.48
C GLU A 234 -12.79 0.58 -3.54
N THR A 235 -12.38 -0.47 -2.82
CA THR A 235 -11.18 -0.46 -1.97
C THR A 235 -9.94 -0.25 -2.82
N ALA A 236 -9.81 -0.98 -3.93
CA ALA A 236 -8.70 -0.83 -4.87
C ALA A 236 -8.66 0.59 -5.48
N ALA A 237 -9.82 1.17 -5.82
CA ALA A 237 -9.92 2.53 -6.34
C ALA A 237 -9.51 3.57 -5.29
N TYR A 238 -9.90 3.39 -4.03
CA TYR A 238 -9.52 4.27 -2.93
C TYR A 238 -8.01 4.24 -2.66
N ILE A 239 -7.42 3.05 -2.64
CA ILE A 239 -5.96 2.89 -2.52
C ILE A 239 -5.24 3.57 -3.70
N ALA A 240 -5.77 3.41 -4.92
CA ALA A 240 -5.20 4.05 -6.10
C ALA A 240 -5.26 5.59 -6.02
N LEU A 241 -6.36 6.16 -5.54
CA LEU A 241 -6.49 7.60 -5.29
C LEU A 241 -5.49 8.07 -4.24
N PHE A 242 -5.34 7.34 -3.14
CA PHE A 242 -4.34 7.64 -2.11
C PHE A 242 -2.91 7.69 -2.69
N LEU A 243 -2.56 6.70 -3.51
CA LEU A 243 -1.24 6.63 -4.15
C LEU A 243 -1.03 7.74 -5.19
N GLU A 244 -2.07 8.11 -5.95
CA GLU A 244 -2.03 9.24 -6.87
C GLU A 244 -1.69 10.54 -6.15
N LYS A 245 -2.35 10.82 -5.00
CA LYS A 245 -2.04 11.99 -4.17
C LYS A 245 -0.63 11.93 -3.60
N ALA A 246 -0.18 10.76 -3.13
CA ALA A 246 1.18 10.58 -2.63
C ALA A 246 2.24 10.83 -3.72
N VAL A 247 2.04 10.30 -4.92
CA VAL A 247 2.91 10.55 -6.09
C VAL A 247 2.96 12.04 -6.41
N CYS A 248 1.79 12.67 -6.58
CA CYS A 248 1.68 14.08 -6.96
C CYS A 248 2.39 15.03 -5.97
N LEU A 249 2.30 14.74 -4.68
CA LEU A 249 2.80 15.66 -3.64
C LEU A 249 4.22 15.35 -3.19
N ARG A 250 4.68 14.11 -3.31
CA ARG A 250 5.96 13.70 -2.75
C ARG A 250 7.05 13.43 -3.77
N LEU A 251 6.72 12.86 -4.94
CA LEU A 251 7.74 12.62 -5.95
C LEU A 251 8.31 13.92 -6.51
N THR A 252 9.62 13.96 -6.69
CA THR A 252 10.33 15.05 -7.36
C THR A 252 11.21 14.49 -8.48
N ASP A 253 11.68 15.35 -9.37
CA ASP A 253 12.68 14.99 -10.38
C ASP A 253 14.11 15.07 -9.83
N GLU A 254 14.28 15.45 -8.56
CA GLU A 254 15.58 15.55 -7.93
C GLU A 254 16.09 14.18 -7.48
N VAL A 255 17.34 13.89 -7.81
CA VAL A 255 18.04 12.68 -7.39
C VAL A 255 19.18 13.05 -6.46
N THR A 256 19.29 12.34 -5.35
CA THR A 256 20.36 12.51 -4.37
C THR A 256 21.70 11.99 -4.92
N LYS A 257 22.81 12.29 -4.25
CA LYS A 257 24.15 11.85 -4.68
C LYS A 257 24.33 10.33 -4.72
N ASP A 258 23.54 9.62 -3.92
CA ASP A 258 23.51 8.14 -3.85
C ASP A 258 22.45 7.53 -4.78
N GLY A 259 21.87 8.32 -5.68
CA GLY A 259 20.99 7.85 -6.75
C GLY A 259 19.53 7.65 -6.33
N LYS A 260 19.12 8.05 -5.12
CA LYS A 260 17.74 7.96 -4.67
C LYS A 260 16.92 9.16 -5.15
N VAL A 261 15.66 8.94 -5.47
CA VAL A 261 14.69 10.01 -5.74
C VAL A 261 14.39 10.75 -4.43
N LYS A 262 14.50 12.08 -4.45
CA LYS A 262 14.14 12.90 -3.30
C LYS A 262 12.63 12.98 -3.15
N LEU A 263 12.15 12.70 -1.95
CA LEU A 263 10.74 12.75 -1.60
C LEU A 263 10.44 13.98 -0.73
N ASN A 264 9.45 14.80 -1.13
CA ASN A 264 8.99 15.90 -0.32
C ASN A 264 8.23 15.40 0.90
N PRO A 265 8.51 15.90 2.12
CA PRO A 265 7.68 15.59 3.27
C PRO A 265 6.32 16.31 3.16
N ILE A 266 5.25 15.62 3.56
CA ILE A 266 3.92 16.23 3.66
C ILE A 266 3.85 17.07 4.94
N ASN A 267 3.30 18.28 4.84
CA ASN A 267 2.91 19.05 6.00
C ASN A 267 1.44 18.77 6.35
N PRO A 268 1.14 18.09 7.48
CA PRO A 268 -0.23 17.70 7.82
C PRO A 268 -1.18 18.90 7.98
N THR A 269 -0.68 20.08 8.35
CA THR A 269 -1.52 21.28 8.49
C THR A 269 -2.06 21.81 7.16
N LYS A 270 -1.56 21.31 6.03
CA LYS A 270 -2.05 21.62 4.68
C LYS A 270 -3.09 20.62 4.17
N GLY A 271 -3.39 19.59 4.94
CA GLY A 271 -4.39 18.58 4.61
C GLY A 271 -5.75 18.87 5.22
N TRP A 272 -6.56 17.84 5.24
CA TRP A 272 -7.92 17.83 5.75
C TRP A 272 -8.04 16.89 6.93
N LEU A 273 -9.05 17.12 7.77
CA LEU A 273 -9.45 16.22 8.86
C LEU A 273 -10.88 15.75 8.61
N ALA A 274 -11.14 14.47 8.89
CA ALA A 274 -12.47 13.90 8.97
C ALA A 274 -12.57 13.02 10.21
N GLU A 275 -13.72 13.06 10.86
CA GLU A 275 -14.00 12.25 12.03
C GLU A 275 -13.93 10.77 11.67
N ARG A 276 -13.34 9.95 12.53
CA ARG A 276 -13.30 8.52 12.31
C ARG A 276 -14.72 7.94 12.26
N TRP A 277 -14.86 6.84 11.58
CA TRP A 277 -16.10 6.09 11.61
C TRP A 277 -16.32 5.40 12.97
N HIS A 278 -17.56 5.40 13.44
CA HIS A 278 -17.98 4.64 14.61
C HIS A 278 -19.21 3.80 14.28
N PRO A 279 -19.30 2.57 14.77
CA PRO A 279 -20.54 1.80 14.69
C PRO A 279 -21.70 2.58 15.34
N ASN A 280 -22.86 2.61 14.67
CA ASN A 280 -24.08 3.25 15.16
C ASN A 280 -24.03 4.79 15.33
N GLN A 281 -23.05 5.47 14.78
CA GLN A 281 -22.93 6.92 14.84
C GLN A 281 -23.98 7.60 13.96
N LYS A 282 -24.82 8.44 14.57
CA LYS A 282 -25.91 9.16 13.87
C LYS A 282 -25.48 10.50 13.28
N LYS A 283 -24.47 11.13 13.82
CA LYS A 283 -23.97 12.44 13.38
C LYS A 283 -22.45 12.44 13.43
N ARG A 284 -21.84 13.04 12.42
CA ARG A 284 -20.39 13.27 12.33
C ARG A 284 -20.08 14.73 12.10
N ALA A 285 -18.93 15.16 12.58
CA ALA A 285 -18.38 16.42 12.15
C ALA A 285 -18.02 16.33 10.67
N LYS A 286 -18.38 17.35 9.88
CA LYS A 286 -18.01 17.40 8.46
C LYS A 286 -16.51 17.48 8.29
N ALA A 287 -16.00 16.77 7.31
CA ALA A 287 -14.61 16.93 6.88
C ALA A 287 -14.31 18.38 6.52
N ALA A 288 -13.14 18.86 6.93
CA ALA A 288 -12.73 20.23 6.66
C ALA A 288 -11.20 20.33 6.58
N PHE A 289 -10.74 21.42 5.97
CA PHE A 289 -9.33 21.80 5.99
C PHE A 289 -8.82 21.85 7.45
N TYR A 290 -7.60 21.41 7.69
CA TYR A 290 -7.02 21.19 9.02
C TYR A 290 -7.32 22.32 10.03
N SER A 291 -7.07 23.56 9.65
CA SER A 291 -7.29 24.72 10.54
C SER A 291 -8.77 25.14 10.68
N GLN A 292 -9.68 24.58 9.91
CA GLN A 292 -11.10 24.92 9.88
C GLN A 292 -11.97 23.80 10.45
N TYR A 293 -11.36 22.65 10.77
CA TYR A 293 -12.09 21.52 11.32
C TYR A 293 -12.75 21.88 12.67
N LYS A 294 -14.03 21.51 12.82
CA LYS A 294 -14.85 21.83 14.00
C LYS A 294 -15.18 20.64 14.88
N GLY A 295 -14.79 19.44 14.45
CA GLY A 295 -14.93 18.21 15.24
C GLY A 295 -13.80 18.06 16.27
N ASP A 296 -13.77 16.93 16.94
CA ASP A 296 -12.69 16.57 17.85
C ASP A 296 -11.46 16.11 17.05
N VAL A 297 -10.38 16.84 17.13
CA VAL A 297 -9.13 16.51 16.43
C VAL A 297 -8.49 15.22 16.96
N HIS A 298 -8.83 14.80 18.20
CA HIS A 298 -8.36 13.55 18.79
C HIS A 298 -9.10 12.32 18.25
N ASP A 299 -10.25 12.56 17.63
CA ASP A 299 -11.10 11.53 17.03
C ASP A 299 -11.22 11.69 15.50
N ALA A 300 -10.21 12.28 14.89
CA ALA A 300 -10.18 12.55 13.45
C ALA A 300 -8.91 12.03 12.80
N PHE A 301 -9.03 11.52 11.59
CA PHE A 301 -7.91 11.14 10.73
C PHE A 301 -7.56 12.24 9.75
N TRP A 302 -6.34 12.17 9.24
CA TRP A 302 -5.79 13.11 8.27
C TRP A 302 -6.00 12.62 6.83
N TYR A 303 -6.21 13.55 5.91
CA TYR A 303 -6.35 13.27 4.47
C TYR A 303 -5.62 14.34 3.66
N PHE A 304 -5.16 13.97 2.47
CA PHE A 304 -4.42 14.88 1.60
C PHE A 304 -5.21 16.15 1.26
N ASP A 305 -6.48 15.97 0.91
CA ASP A 305 -7.35 17.03 0.41
C ASP A 305 -8.83 16.69 0.67
N ARG A 306 -9.67 17.58 0.15
CA ARG A 306 -11.12 17.44 0.25
C ARG A 306 -11.64 16.17 -0.42
N GLU A 307 -11.10 15.84 -1.62
CA GLU A 307 -11.53 14.68 -2.40
C GLU A 307 -11.35 13.37 -1.62
N MET A 308 -10.16 13.19 -1.01
CA MET A 308 -9.88 12.02 -0.18
C MET A 308 -10.78 11.95 1.07
N ALA A 309 -10.95 13.08 1.75
CA ALA A 309 -11.80 13.14 2.95
C ALA A 309 -13.27 12.85 2.62
N GLU A 310 -13.79 13.41 1.53
CA GLU A 310 -15.18 13.17 1.08
C GLU A 310 -15.35 11.74 0.52
N ALA A 311 -14.35 11.17 -0.16
CA ALA A 311 -14.38 9.78 -0.60
C ALA A 311 -14.47 8.82 0.59
N THR A 312 -13.76 9.09 1.67
CA THR A 312 -13.88 8.34 2.92
C THR A 312 -15.27 8.44 3.53
N GLU A 313 -15.88 9.63 3.56
CA GLU A 313 -17.25 9.82 4.05
C GLU A 313 -18.27 9.10 3.15
N ALA A 314 -18.08 9.12 1.83
CA ALA A 314 -18.99 8.50 0.87
C ALA A 314 -19.00 6.96 1.02
N CYS A 315 -17.87 6.32 1.21
CA CYS A 315 -17.79 4.88 1.49
C CYS A 315 -18.66 4.48 2.69
N LEU A 316 -18.84 5.38 3.65
CA LEU A 316 -19.59 5.15 4.87
C LEU A 316 -21.12 5.36 4.74
N LEU A 317 -21.56 6.04 3.68
CA LEU A 317 -23.00 6.29 3.45
C LEU A 317 -23.72 5.09 2.84
N TYR A 318 -22.99 4.17 2.21
CA TYR A 318 -23.59 2.97 1.60
C TYR A 318 -23.92 1.86 2.60
N THR A 319 -23.54 1.99 3.85
CA THR A 319 -23.70 0.96 4.89
C THR A 319 -24.80 1.23 5.91
N SER A 320 -25.50 2.36 5.84
CA SER A 320 -26.69 2.56 6.67
C SER A 320 -27.82 1.68 6.13
N PRO A 321 -28.24 0.61 6.85
CA PRO A 321 -29.48 -0.07 6.48
C PRO A 321 -30.62 0.95 6.54
N SER A 322 -31.33 1.11 5.43
CA SER A 322 -32.58 1.87 5.32
C SER A 322 -33.66 1.28 6.22
#